data_49417187eb52b3da2eac6c51ff7e6f41
#
_entry.id   49417187eb52b3da2eac6c51ff7e6f41
#
_cell.length_a   1.000
_cell.length_b   1.000
_cell.length_c   1.000
_cell.angle_alpha   90.00
_cell.angle_beta   90.00
_cell.angle_gamma   90.00
#
_symmetry.space_group_name_H-M   'P 1'
#
loop_
_entity.id
_entity.type
_entity.pdbx_description
1 polymer ?
#
loop_
_entity_poly.entity_id
_entity_poly.type
_entity_poly.pdbx_seq_one_letter_code
_entity_poly.pdbx_strand_id
1 'polypeptide(L)'
;MTAEPPDDHFDLRTRPWIPVRTKEGASSIGLRDLFLDAHRIDGLAVALPPAASGLMRVLCAMAARITTLHTASNNDDWQDLRYDLLEASEGFDPSSVDAYLGEHGSRLRLHDPIRPFLQDPRLVDQSPNRSGVNKLVMARPAGSNQVFFGHFTDDEQVALPSAEAALHLIAQLYYGPSGQCTPRTVSGKRFGNTVAGPLRRSLSYHPAGRSLFETLLLGIPAPGTWPRPGRSGPVGTAPADSCPWEREELPDPLAPPSGAVGPLSALTEQYQHAILLQPGPDRESVVDATITWAFRENRPPHTDPFLIWDETKDGTLRARDAEAERSLWRDLDALVLMNRGDSGKRPLILDGLVGGQIPEAAFRSLRVSAYGFDQDRQTRDRTYFSASTPPLFALLETSEEAGDNVLALGVKEGREAAEKAAQRMEFALRSAWRSYTTPFSDDKPGRNGKGGGPWPGVALAAYWPAAEERFWDSLDSGDFTHALSSFGRLALEIYDEVTRPVASTPRGAKAREGARGLVRSLLDRSTS
;
A
#
# COMPACT_ATOMS: atom_id res chain seq x y z
N MET A 1 -45.63 -0.55 -10.83
CA MET A 1 -45.09 -1.87 -10.45
C MET A 1 -43.58 -1.78 -10.65
N THR A 2 -42.86 -1.51 -9.60
CA THR A 2 -41.39 -1.62 -9.58
C THR A 2 -41.10 -3.12 -9.57
N ALA A 3 -40.41 -3.64 -10.57
CA ALA A 3 -39.97 -5.04 -10.59
C ALA A 3 -39.14 -5.26 -9.33
N GLU A 4 -39.44 -6.33 -8.58
CA GLU A 4 -38.58 -6.77 -7.50
C GLU A 4 -37.15 -6.97 -8.06
N PRO A 5 -36.12 -6.43 -7.40
CA PRO A 5 -34.76 -6.65 -7.87
C PRO A 5 -34.48 -8.16 -7.91
N PRO A 6 -33.73 -8.65 -8.89
CA PRO A 6 -33.43 -10.07 -8.99
C PRO A 6 -32.70 -10.51 -7.71
N ASP A 7 -33.14 -11.64 -7.12
CA ASP A 7 -32.51 -12.24 -5.94
C ASP A 7 -31.16 -12.88 -6.31
N ASP A 8 -30.20 -12.04 -6.74
CA ASP A 8 -28.85 -12.43 -7.16
C ASP A 8 -27.82 -12.34 -6.02
N HIS A 9 -28.29 -12.03 -4.80
CA HIS A 9 -27.43 -11.87 -3.61
C HIS A 9 -26.28 -10.88 -3.80
N PHE A 10 -26.47 -9.85 -4.63
CA PHE A 10 -25.46 -8.92 -5.09
C PHE A 10 -24.27 -9.64 -5.74
N ASP A 11 -24.49 -10.16 -6.92
CA ASP A 11 -23.49 -10.92 -7.69
C ASP A 11 -22.38 -10.01 -8.20
N LEU A 12 -21.18 -10.13 -7.60
CA LEU A 12 -20.00 -9.31 -7.91
C LEU A 12 -19.48 -9.50 -9.34
N ARG A 13 -19.91 -10.56 -10.03
CA ARG A 13 -19.54 -10.80 -11.43
C ARG A 13 -20.20 -9.79 -12.37
N THR A 14 -21.45 -9.43 -12.10
CA THR A 14 -22.32 -8.65 -13.00
C THR A 14 -22.74 -7.30 -12.43
N ARG A 15 -22.87 -7.18 -11.10
CA ARG A 15 -23.24 -5.92 -10.45
C ARG A 15 -22.10 -4.90 -10.54
N PRO A 16 -22.41 -3.62 -10.80
CA PRO A 16 -21.39 -2.58 -10.86
C PRO A 16 -20.94 -2.20 -9.45
N TRP A 17 -19.70 -2.57 -9.09
CA TRP A 17 -19.13 -2.27 -7.77
C TRP A 17 -17.66 -1.83 -7.82
N ILE A 18 -16.97 -2.06 -8.95
CA ILE A 18 -15.57 -1.68 -9.11
C ILE A 18 -15.49 -0.37 -9.88
N PRO A 19 -15.09 0.74 -9.23
CA PRO A 19 -14.84 1.99 -9.93
C PRO A 19 -13.60 1.87 -10.81
N VAL A 20 -13.74 2.20 -12.09
CA VAL A 20 -12.67 2.18 -13.09
C VAL A 20 -12.60 3.50 -13.83
N ARG A 21 -11.44 3.79 -14.41
CA ARG A 21 -11.19 4.93 -15.28
C ARG A 21 -10.86 4.42 -16.68
N THR A 22 -11.53 4.98 -17.66
CA THR A 22 -11.29 4.78 -19.09
C THR A 22 -11.05 6.14 -19.75
N LYS A 23 -10.69 6.15 -21.02
CA LYS A 23 -10.57 7.39 -21.82
C LYS A 23 -11.89 8.17 -21.89
N GLU A 24 -13.02 7.50 -21.72
CA GLU A 24 -14.37 8.08 -21.77
C GLU A 24 -14.81 8.66 -20.42
N GLY A 25 -14.11 8.35 -19.34
CA GLY A 25 -14.39 8.83 -17.98
C GLY A 25 -14.38 7.73 -16.93
N ALA A 26 -14.93 8.05 -15.75
CA ALA A 26 -15.08 7.11 -14.65
C ALA A 26 -16.45 6.43 -14.68
N SER A 27 -16.47 5.11 -14.43
CA SER A 27 -17.68 4.30 -14.32
C SER A 27 -17.48 3.20 -13.28
N SER A 28 -18.53 2.48 -12.92
CA SER A 28 -18.43 1.27 -12.09
C SER A 28 -18.90 0.06 -12.89
N ILE A 29 -18.19 -1.06 -12.77
CA ILE A 29 -18.45 -2.29 -13.52
C ILE A 29 -18.36 -3.53 -12.62
N GLY A 30 -18.85 -4.67 -13.09
CA GLY A 30 -18.70 -5.97 -12.44
C GLY A 30 -17.38 -6.64 -12.82
N LEU A 31 -17.05 -7.75 -12.14
CA LEU A 31 -15.80 -8.50 -12.41
C LEU A 31 -15.71 -8.99 -13.84
N ARG A 32 -16.83 -9.49 -14.43
CA ARG A 32 -16.83 -10.02 -15.78
C ARG A 32 -16.43 -8.96 -16.81
N ASP A 33 -17.10 -7.83 -16.78
CA ASP A 33 -16.83 -6.73 -17.71
C ASP A 33 -15.44 -6.13 -17.46
N LEU A 34 -14.99 -6.09 -16.20
CA LEU A 34 -13.64 -5.65 -15.86
C LEU A 34 -12.58 -6.50 -16.57
N PHE A 35 -12.68 -7.84 -16.53
CA PHE A 35 -11.69 -8.69 -17.20
C PHE A 35 -11.82 -8.65 -18.72
N LEU A 36 -13.05 -8.66 -19.28
CA LEU A 36 -13.24 -8.59 -20.72
C LEU A 36 -12.75 -7.28 -21.34
N ASP A 37 -12.92 -6.17 -20.63
CA ASP A 37 -12.53 -4.84 -21.11
C ASP A 37 -11.21 -4.33 -20.49
N ALA A 38 -10.47 -5.18 -19.76
CA ALA A 38 -9.24 -4.78 -19.05
C ALA A 38 -8.21 -4.06 -19.95
N HIS A 39 -8.14 -4.40 -21.23
CA HIS A 39 -7.24 -3.79 -22.21
C HIS A 39 -7.67 -2.35 -22.60
N ARG A 40 -8.91 -1.93 -22.30
CA ARG A 40 -9.46 -0.59 -22.55
C ARG A 40 -9.55 0.26 -21.29
N ILE A 41 -9.37 -0.33 -20.12
CA ILE A 41 -9.42 0.34 -18.82
C ILE A 41 -8.05 0.88 -18.49
N ASP A 42 -7.94 2.19 -18.22
CA ASP A 42 -6.67 2.84 -17.83
C ASP A 42 -6.23 2.44 -16.41
N GLY A 43 -7.17 2.09 -15.52
CA GLY A 43 -6.88 1.68 -14.15
C GLY A 43 -8.09 1.75 -13.22
N LEU A 44 -7.87 1.36 -11.97
CA LEU A 44 -8.89 1.48 -10.93
C LEU A 44 -9.08 2.95 -10.51
N ALA A 45 -10.34 3.32 -10.20
CA ALA A 45 -10.72 4.64 -9.69
C ALA A 45 -11.24 4.56 -8.24
N VAL A 46 -10.72 3.62 -7.45
CA VAL A 46 -11.12 3.39 -6.06
C VAL A 46 -10.57 4.50 -5.18
N ALA A 47 -11.46 5.28 -4.57
CA ALA A 47 -11.09 6.46 -3.77
C ALA A 47 -10.38 6.11 -2.44
N LEU A 48 -10.61 4.92 -1.88
CA LEU A 48 -10.00 4.46 -0.64
C LEU A 48 -8.72 3.67 -0.93
N PRO A 49 -7.50 4.21 -0.69
CA PRO A 49 -6.25 3.54 -1.04
C PRO A 49 -6.07 2.13 -0.44
N PRO A 50 -6.44 1.85 0.82
CA PRO A 50 -6.46 0.48 1.34
C PRO A 50 -7.33 -0.49 0.55
N ALA A 51 -8.49 -0.03 0.07
CA ALA A 51 -9.37 -0.84 -0.77
C ALA A 51 -8.76 -1.05 -2.17
N ALA A 52 -8.16 -0.02 -2.76
CA ALA A 52 -7.47 -0.11 -4.05
C ALA A 52 -6.33 -1.14 -4.01
N SER A 53 -5.48 -1.10 -2.98
CA SER A 53 -4.40 -2.08 -2.79
C SER A 53 -4.94 -3.51 -2.60
N GLY A 54 -5.93 -3.69 -1.73
CA GLY A 54 -6.52 -5.01 -1.47
C GLY A 54 -7.24 -5.58 -2.70
N LEU A 55 -8.00 -4.73 -3.41
CA LEU A 55 -8.68 -5.13 -4.64
C LEU A 55 -7.69 -5.51 -5.74
N MET A 56 -6.61 -4.74 -5.92
CA MET A 56 -5.56 -5.07 -6.89
C MET A 56 -5.01 -6.48 -6.67
N ARG A 57 -4.78 -6.89 -5.40
CA ARG A 57 -4.32 -8.24 -5.06
C ARG A 57 -5.33 -9.32 -5.45
N VAL A 58 -6.61 -9.09 -5.18
CA VAL A 58 -7.71 -9.98 -5.56
C VAL A 58 -7.76 -10.13 -7.08
N LEU A 59 -7.69 -9.02 -7.82
CA LEU A 59 -7.74 -9.04 -9.27
C LEU A 59 -6.49 -9.69 -9.90
N CYS A 60 -5.29 -9.46 -9.36
CA CYS A 60 -4.07 -10.14 -9.80
C CYS A 60 -4.15 -11.65 -9.58
N ALA A 61 -4.71 -12.11 -8.46
CA ALA A 61 -4.91 -13.54 -8.20
C ALA A 61 -5.90 -14.17 -9.18
N MET A 62 -7.03 -13.49 -9.48
CA MET A 62 -7.97 -13.93 -10.50
C MET A 62 -7.33 -13.94 -11.89
N ALA A 63 -6.56 -12.91 -12.25
CA ALA A 63 -5.82 -12.84 -13.51
C ALA A 63 -4.82 -14.01 -13.64
N ALA A 64 -4.12 -14.36 -12.56
CA ALA A 64 -3.20 -15.50 -12.54
C ALA A 64 -3.92 -16.83 -12.80
N ARG A 65 -5.17 -16.98 -12.34
CA ARG A 65 -6.02 -18.14 -12.63
C ARG A 65 -6.49 -18.16 -14.07
N ILE A 66 -7.06 -17.05 -14.55
CA ILE A 66 -7.60 -16.90 -15.91
C ILE A 66 -6.52 -17.17 -16.97
N THR A 67 -5.29 -16.69 -16.73
CA THR A 67 -4.15 -16.84 -17.64
C THR A 67 -3.32 -18.10 -17.40
N THR A 68 -3.64 -18.89 -16.39
CA THR A 68 -2.86 -20.05 -15.96
C THR A 68 -1.41 -19.77 -15.50
N LEU A 69 -1.01 -18.50 -15.37
CA LEU A 69 0.33 -18.10 -14.91
C LEU A 69 0.75 -18.72 -13.57
N HIS A 70 -0.23 -18.99 -12.68
CA HIS A 70 0.02 -19.64 -11.38
C HIS A 70 0.47 -21.10 -11.50
N THR A 71 0.29 -21.75 -12.68
CA THR A 71 0.64 -23.16 -12.89
C THR A 71 2.04 -23.38 -13.47
N ALA A 72 2.75 -22.30 -13.81
CA ALA A 72 4.08 -22.38 -14.39
C ALA A 72 5.04 -23.19 -13.49
N SER A 73 5.79 -24.09 -14.08
CA SER A 73 6.62 -25.05 -13.36
C SER A 73 7.88 -24.43 -12.76
N ASN A 74 8.36 -23.37 -13.36
CA ASN A 74 9.55 -22.61 -12.97
C ASN A 74 9.41 -21.14 -13.38
N ASN A 75 10.39 -20.32 -13.04
CA ASN A 75 10.38 -18.89 -13.35
C ASN A 75 10.52 -18.58 -14.84
N ASP A 76 11.25 -19.40 -15.58
CA ASP A 76 11.49 -19.17 -17.01
C ASP A 76 10.19 -19.41 -17.79
N ASP A 77 9.51 -20.55 -17.59
CA ASP A 77 8.20 -20.83 -18.19
C ASP A 77 7.16 -19.74 -17.83
N TRP A 78 7.19 -19.27 -16.58
CA TRP A 78 6.30 -18.20 -16.13
C TRP A 78 6.61 -16.87 -16.83
N GLN A 79 7.89 -16.57 -17.01
CA GLN A 79 8.33 -15.33 -17.63
C GLN A 79 7.99 -15.32 -19.12
N ASP A 80 8.24 -16.42 -19.83
CA ASP A 80 7.92 -16.57 -21.25
C ASP A 80 6.41 -16.43 -21.48
N LEU A 81 5.58 -17.13 -20.71
CA LEU A 81 4.12 -17.02 -20.81
C LEU A 81 3.61 -15.60 -20.52
N ARG A 82 4.17 -14.93 -19.50
CA ARG A 82 3.81 -13.53 -19.18
C ARG A 82 4.23 -12.58 -20.29
N TYR A 83 5.43 -12.80 -20.87
CA TYR A 83 5.95 -12.01 -21.99
C TYR A 83 5.01 -12.09 -23.19
N ASP A 84 4.63 -13.30 -23.59
CA ASP A 84 3.73 -13.55 -24.73
C ASP A 84 2.37 -12.87 -24.53
N LEU A 85 1.80 -12.97 -23.33
CA LEU A 85 0.53 -12.31 -23.00
C LEU A 85 0.61 -10.79 -23.09
N LEU A 86 1.71 -10.20 -22.60
CA LEU A 86 1.95 -8.75 -22.64
C LEU A 86 2.23 -8.26 -24.06
N GLU A 87 2.96 -9.06 -24.87
CA GLU A 87 3.28 -8.71 -26.27
C GLU A 87 2.02 -8.76 -27.15
N ALA A 88 1.18 -9.78 -26.99
CA ALA A 88 -0.09 -9.88 -27.71
C ALA A 88 -1.02 -8.71 -27.38
N SER A 89 -1.07 -8.28 -26.12
CA SER A 89 -1.84 -7.13 -25.63
C SER A 89 -3.34 -7.11 -26.02
N GLU A 90 -3.91 -8.29 -26.33
CA GLU A 90 -5.29 -8.46 -26.83
C GLU A 90 -6.34 -8.45 -25.72
N GLY A 91 -5.93 -8.52 -24.45
CA GLY A 91 -6.81 -8.68 -23.28
C GLY A 91 -6.88 -10.14 -22.82
N PHE A 92 -7.77 -10.40 -21.84
CA PHE A 92 -8.00 -11.76 -21.34
C PHE A 92 -8.91 -12.53 -22.31
N ASP A 93 -8.64 -13.84 -22.48
CA ASP A 93 -9.49 -14.71 -23.28
C ASP A 93 -10.91 -14.82 -22.68
N PRO A 94 -11.97 -14.43 -23.43
CA PRO A 94 -13.33 -14.43 -22.90
C PRO A 94 -13.81 -15.79 -22.39
N SER A 95 -13.39 -16.89 -23.01
CA SER A 95 -13.80 -18.22 -22.59
C SER A 95 -13.17 -18.62 -21.26
N SER A 96 -11.91 -18.25 -21.04
CA SER A 96 -11.22 -18.46 -19.77
C SER A 96 -11.79 -17.61 -18.65
N VAL A 97 -12.17 -16.36 -18.94
CA VAL A 97 -12.87 -15.47 -17.99
C VAL A 97 -14.20 -16.08 -17.58
N ASP A 98 -15.03 -16.46 -18.55
CA ASP A 98 -16.36 -17.02 -18.28
C ASP A 98 -16.29 -18.38 -17.57
N ALA A 99 -15.31 -19.22 -17.92
CA ALA A 99 -15.08 -20.50 -17.23
C ALA A 99 -14.72 -20.30 -15.75
N TYR A 100 -13.72 -19.45 -15.45
CA TYR A 100 -13.31 -19.18 -14.07
C TYR A 100 -14.41 -18.55 -13.22
N LEU A 101 -15.06 -17.50 -13.74
CA LEU A 101 -16.13 -16.82 -13.03
C LEU A 101 -17.40 -17.71 -12.91
N GLY A 102 -17.63 -18.62 -13.85
CA GLY A 102 -18.72 -19.59 -13.81
C GLY A 102 -18.49 -20.65 -12.73
N GLU A 103 -17.28 -21.24 -12.66
CA GLU A 103 -16.90 -22.24 -11.67
C GLU A 103 -17.08 -21.76 -10.23
N HIS A 104 -16.67 -20.51 -9.96
CA HIS A 104 -16.71 -19.93 -8.61
C HIS A 104 -17.90 -18.99 -8.38
N GLY A 105 -18.90 -18.96 -9.27
CA GLY A 105 -19.97 -17.96 -9.27
C GLY A 105 -20.78 -17.88 -7.99
N SER A 106 -21.07 -19.01 -7.34
CA SER A 106 -21.76 -19.01 -6.04
C SER A 106 -20.96 -18.36 -4.91
N ARG A 107 -19.62 -18.35 -5.01
CA ARG A 107 -18.70 -17.78 -4.02
C ARG A 107 -18.35 -16.30 -4.30
N LEU A 108 -18.78 -15.78 -5.45
CA LEU A 108 -18.61 -14.39 -5.88
C LEU A 108 -19.87 -13.54 -5.64
N ARG A 109 -20.71 -13.94 -4.70
CA ARG A 109 -21.90 -13.20 -4.25
C ARG A 109 -21.64 -12.56 -2.90
N LEU A 110 -21.90 -11.26 -2.78
CA LEU A 110 -21.61 -10.51 -1.55
C LEU A 110 -22.50 -10.94 -0.37
N HIS A 111 -23.76 -11.27 -0.65
CA HIS A 111 -24.77 -11.60 0.35
C HIS A 111 -25.25 -13.06 0.26
N ASP A 112 -24.38 -13.96 -0.25
CA ASP A 112 -24.70 -15.40 -0.25
C ASP A 112 -24.92 -15.88 1.19
N PRO A 113 -26.03 -16.58 1.49
CA PRO A 113 -26.33 -16.99 2.86
C PRO A 113 -25.41 -18.10 3.40
N ILE A 114 -24.74 -18.86 2.53
CA ILE A 114 -23.91 -20.01 2.88
C ILE A 114 -22.43 -19.65 2.83
N ARG A 115 -21.98 -19.01 1.76
CA ARG A 115 -20.56 -18.69 1.51
C ARG A 115 -20.37 -17.33 0.85
N PRO A 116 -20.67 -16.23 1.56
CA PRO A 116 -20.51 -14.90 1.03
C PRO A 116 -19.05 -14.59 0.72
N PHE A 117 -18.81 -13.82 -0.34
CA PHE A 117 -17.47 -13.49 -0.83
C PHE A 117 -16.57 -12.90 0.27
N LEU A 118 -15.43 -13.55 0.51
CA LEU A 118 -14.40 -13.14 1.49
C LEU A 118 -14.93 -12.94 2.93
N GLN A 119 -16.05 -13.56 3.29
CA GLN A 119 -16.67 -13.44 4.61
C GLN A 119 -16.71 -14.78 5.35
N ASP A 120 -16.92 -14.72 6.66
CA ASP A 120 -17.06 -15.90 7.52
C ASP A 120 -18.50 -16.04 8.02
N PRO A 121 -19.36 -16.85 7.38
CA PRO A 121 -20.76 -17.00 7.77
C PRO A 121 -20.92 -17.62 9.17
N ARG A 122 -19.91 -18.34 9.70
CA ARG A 122 -19.95 -18.92 11.07
C ARG A 122 -20.09 -17.85 12.15
N LEU A 123 -19.82 -16.59 11.83
CA LEU A 123 -19.97 -15.46 12.77
C LEU A 123 -21.43 -15.24 13.20
N VAL A 124 -22.41 -15.73 12.48
CA VAL A 124 -23.83 -15.72 12.93
C VAL A 124 -23.94 -16.33 14.31
N ASP A 125 -23.32 -17.51 14.53
CA ASP A 125 -23.40 -18.25 15.76
C ASP A 125 -22.22 -17.97 16.71
N GLN A 126 -21.02 -17.75 16.16
CA GLN A 126 -19.79 -17.59 16.93
C GLN A 126 -19.59 -16.18 17.49
N SER A 127 -20.29 -15.18 16.93
CA SER A 127 -20.18 -13.79 17.32
C SER A 127 -21.54 -13.09 17.19
N PRO A 128 -22.50 -13.38 18.09
CA PRO A 128 -23.87 -12.87 17.98
C PRO A 128 -23.98 -11.35 18.15
N ASN A 129 -22.98 -10.70 18.75
CA ASN A 129 -22.93 -9.27 18.87
C ASN A 129 -22.46 -8.66 17.54
N ARG A 130 -23.01 -7.50 17.21
CA ARG A 130 -22.67 -6.76 16.01
C ARG A 130 -21.63 -5.66 16.29
N SER A 131 -20.88 -5.30 15.27
CA SER A 131 -19.86 -4.23 15.34
C SER A 131 -20.42 -2.86 14.96
N GLY A 132 -21.50 -2.83 14.20
CA GLY A 132 -22.02 -1.65 13.54
C GLY A 132 -21.40 -1.38 12.16
N VAL A 133 -22.20 -0.84 11.23
CA VAL A 133 -21.73 -0.49 9.87
C VAL A 133 -20.65 0.61 9.90
N ASN A 134 -20.68 1.50 10.88
CA ASN A 134 -19.65 2.54 11.03
C ASN A 134 -18.25 1.96 11.26
N LYS A 135 -18.15 0.80 11.92
CA LYS A 135 -16.85 0.15 12.14
C LYS A 135 -16.28 -0.50 10.87
N LEU A 136 -17.13 -0.81 9.90
CA LEU A 136 -16.70 -1.30 8.60
C LEU A 136 -16.01 -0.20 7.79
N VAL A 137 -16.50 1.02 7.87
CA VAL A 137 -15.99 2.18 7.11
C VAL A 137 -14.84 2.82 7.86
N MET A 138 -13.60 2.66 7.37
CA MET A 138 -12.39 3.13 8.06
C MET A 138 -12.39 4.62 8.38
N ALA A 139 -13.04 5.45 7.56
CA ALA A 139 -13.13 6.89 7.75
C ALA A 139 -14.26 7.34 8.71
N ARG A 140 -15.17 6.43 9.12
CA ARG A 140 -16.26 6.78 10.03
C ARG A 140 -15.83 6.59 11.49
N PRO A 141 -16.24 7.50 12.39
CA PRO A 141 -16.06 7.28 13.82
C PRO A 141 -16.93 6.10 14.28
N ALA A 142 -16.39 5.27 15.16
CA ALA A 142 -17.10 4.12 15.73
C ALA A 142 -16.70 3.92 17.19
N GLY A 143 -17.64 3.51 18.05
CA GLY A 143 -17.42 3.29 19.46
C GLY A 143 -16.98 4.55 20.21
N SER A 144 -15.87 4.47 20.94
CA SER A 144 -15.31 5.59 21.71
C SER A 144 -14.50 6.61 20.87
N ASN A 145 -14.32 6.37 19.58
CA ASN A 145 -13.58 7.26 18.67
C ASN A 145 -14.52 8.30 18.04
N GLN A 146 -15.12 9.15 18.84
CA GLN A 146 -16.00 10.21 18.35
C GLN A 146 -15.19 11.38 17.77
N VAL A 147 -15.61 11.88 16.61
CA VAL A 147 -15.08 13.08 15.97
C VAL A 147 -15.99 14.26 16.32
N PHE A 148 -15.41 15.38 16.74
CA PHE A 148 -16.16 16.52 17.31
C PHE A 148 -17.26 17.09 16.38
N PHE A 149 -17.11 16.95 15.07
CA PHE A 149 -18.12 17.33 14.07
C PHE A 149 -18.57 16.15 13.20
N GLY A 150 -18.53 14.93 13.73
CA GLY A 150 -18.96 13.74 13.00
C GLY A 150 -20.49 13.69 12.88
N HIS A 151 -20.99 13.43 11.67
CA HIS A 151 -22.42 13.18 11.39
C HIS A 151 -22.80 11.69 11.52
N PHE A 152 -21.85 10.83 11.84
CA PHE A 152 -22.08 9.40 12.01
C PHE A 152 -22.00 9.05 13.49
N THR A 153 -23.05 8.45 14.02
CA THR A 153 -23.11 7.95 15.40
C THR A 153 -23.47 6.47 15.39
N ASP A 154 -23.17 5.77 16.47
CA ASP A 154 -23.57 4.36 16.60
C ASP A 154 -25.06 4.19 16.88
N ASP A 155 -25.72 5.26 17.36
CA ASP A 155 -27.16 5.28 17.63
C ASP A 155 -27.99 5.49 16.35
N GLU A 156 -27.43 6.21 15.37
CA GLU A 156 -28.07 6.49 14.09
C GLU A 156 -27.14 6.00 12.95
N GLN A 157 -27.23 4.72 12.64
CA GLN A 157 -26.38 4.10 11.64
C GLN A 157 -26.90 4.36 10.23
N VAL A 158 -26.04 4.91 9.39
CA VAL A 158 -26.32 5.14 7.96
C VAL A 158 -25.90 3.90 7.17
N ALA A 159 -26.87 3.25 6.54
CA ALA A 159 -26.63 2.11 5.66
C ALA A 159 -25.59 2.43 4.57
N LEU A 160 -24.82 1.44 4.18
CA LEU A 160 -23.77 1.56 3.16
C LEU A 160 -24.21 0.83 1.90
N PRO A 161 -24.14 1.42 0.69
CA PRO A 161 -24.37 0.69 -0.54
C PRO A 161 -23.53 -0.59 -0.63
N SER A 162 -24.10 -1.68 -1.11
CA SER A 162 -23.42 -2.99 -1.19
C SER A 162 -22.13 -2.92 -2.01
N ALA A 163 -22.11 -2.11 -3.08
CA ALA A 163 -20.90 -1.85 -3.87
C ALA A 163 -19.76 -1.25 -3.05
N GLU A 164 -20.05 -0.26 -2.20
CA GLU A 164 -19.06 0.35 -1.30
C GLU A 164 -18.68 -0.61 -0.18
N ALA A 165 -19.63 -1.37 0.35
CA ALA A 165 -19.40 -2.34 1.41
C ALA A 165 -18.40 -3.43 0.98
N ALA A 166 -18.44 -3.86 -0.29
CA ALA A 166 -17.48 -4.80 -0.85
C ALA A 166 -16.04 -4.24 -0.83
N LEU A 167 -15.87 -2.96 -1.14
CA LEU A 167 -14.56 -2.30 -1.08
C LEU A 167 -14.06 -2.15 0.36
N HIS A 168 -14.94 -1.77 1.28
CA HIS A 168 -14.59 -1.67 2.70
C HIS A 168 -14.32 -3.03 3.36
N LEU A 169 -15.03 -4.09 2.94
CA LEU A 169 -14.73 -5.47 3.34
C LEU A 169 -13.28 -5.84 3.01
N ILE A 170 -12.87 -5.61 1.75
CA ILE A 170 -11.50 -5.87 1.29
C ILE A 170 -10.49 -5.02 2.07
N ALA A 171 -10.77 -3.73 2.27
CA ALA A 171 -9.90 -2.86 3.06
C ALA A 171 -9.71 -3.37 4.49
N GLN A 172 -10.78 -3.77 5.17
CA GLN A 172 -10.72 -4.28 6.54
C GLN A 172 -9.94 -5.60 6.68
N LEU A 173 -10.01 -6.48 5.70
CA LEU A 173 -9.26 -7.76 5.72
C LEU A 173 -7.75 -7.51 5.78
N TYR A 174 -7.24 -6.58 4.98
CA TYR A 174 -5.81 -6.34 4.84
C TYR A 174 -5.28 -5.20 5.73
N TYR A 175 -6.11 -4.21 6.04
CA TYR A 175 -5.72 -3.00 6.76
C TYR A 175 -6.48 -2.80 8.09
N GLY A 176 -7.31 -3.73 8.52
CA GLY A 176 -8.08 -3.61 9.76
C GLY A 176 -7.21 -3.37 10.99
N PRO A 177 -7.71 -2.64 12.02
CA PRO A 177 -6.93 -2.26 13.19
C PRO A 177 -6.71 -3.43 14.15
N SER A 178 -5.62 -3.38 14.92
CA SER A 178 -5.43 -4.24 16.10
C SER A 178 -6.23 -3.70 17.29
N GLY A 179 -6.41 -4.56 18.30
CA GLY A 179 -7.01 -4.18 19.58
C GLY A 179 -8.34 -4.89 19.85
N GLN A 180 -9.26 -4.20 20.55
CA GLN A 180 -10.56 -4.79 20.88
C GLN A 180 -11.44 -4.94 19.64
N CYS A 181 -12.01 -6.12 19.48
CA CYS A 181 -12.97 -6.45 18.44
C CYS A 181 -14.24 -7.06 19.06
N THR A 182 -15.27 -7.27 18.24
CA THR A 182 -16.46 -7.99 18.68
C THR A 182 -16.06 -9.40 19.14
N PRO A 183 -16.44 -9.84 20.34
CA PRO A 183 -16.03 -11.13 20.86
C PRO A 183 -16.56 -12.29 20.01
N ARG A 184 -15.68 -13.27 19.71
CA ARG A 184 -16.00 -14.50 19.00
C ARG A 184 -15.74 -15.71 19.91
N THR A 185 -16.64 -16.67 19.90
CA THR A 185 -16.54 -17.93 20.67
C THR A 185 -16.41 -19.10 19.70
N VAL A 186 -15.32 -19.85 19.81
CA VAL A 186 -15.07 -21.05 19.01
C VAL A 186 -14.70 -22.20 19.95
N SER A 187 -15.39 -23.33 19.87
CA SER A 187 -15.18 -24.49 20.73
C SER A 187 -15.13 -24.14 22.22
N GLY A 188 -16.06 -23.28 22.68
CA GLY A 188 -16.15 -22.82 24.07
C GLY A 188 -15.11 -21.79 24.51
N LYS A 189 -14.14 -21.41 23.66
CA LYS A 189 -13.13 -20.40 23.95
C LYS A 189 -13.58 -19.04 23.38
N ARG A 190 -13.68 -18.01 24.25
CA ARG A 190 -14.11 -16.67 23.87
C ARG A 190 -12.96 -15.68 23.90
N PHE A 191 -12.79 -14.93 22.81
CA PHE A 191 -11.79 -13.88 22.69
C PHE A 191 -12.40 -12.63 22.03
N GLY A 192 -11.97 -11.44 22.47
CA GLY A 192 -12.44 -10.14 21.97
C GLY A 192 -11.32 -9.20 21.56
N ASN A 193 -10.19 -9.75 21.09
CA ASN A 193 -9.07 -8.97 20.58
C ASN A 193 -8.52 -9.58 19.29
N THR A 194 -8.00 -8.72 18.41
CA THR A 194 -7.37 -9.10 17.13
C THR A 194 -6.03 -8.40 16.96
N VAL A 195 -5.18 -8.94 16.10
CA VAL A 195 -3.97 -8.27 15.62
C VAL A 195 -4.30 -7.44 14.39
N ALA A 196 -3.42 -6.52 14.01
CA ALA A 196 -3.62 -5.67 12.83
C ALA A 196 -3.62 -6.49 11.53
N GLY A 197 -4.30 -6.01 10.54
CA GLY A 197 -4.17 -6.50 9.17
C GLY A 197 -2.70 -6.39 8.68
N PRO A 198 -2.27 -7.28 7.79
CA PRO A 198 -0.85 -7.42 7.44
C PRO A 198 -0.26 -6.19 6.75
N LEU A 199 -1.08 -5.40 6.07
CA LEU A 199 -0.67 -4.20 5.34
C LEU A 199 -0.87 -2.91 6.13
N ARG A 200 -1.43 -3.00 7.34
CA ARG A 200 -1.63 -1.81 8.16
C ARG A 200 -0.30 -1.13 8.44
N ARG A 201 -0.27 0.20 8.28
CA ARG A 201 0.91 1.05 8.42
C ARG A 201 1.94 0.93 7.29
N SER A 202 1.71 0.17 6.24
CA SER A 202 2.62 0.03 5.12
C SER A 202 2.06 0.67 3.85
N LEU A 203 2.94 1.14 2.96
CA LEU A 203 2.59 1.44 1.59
C LEU A 203 2.81 0.20 0.73
N SER A 204 1.83 -0.11 -0.12
CA SER A 204 1.88 -1.18 -1.11
C SER A 204 2.21 -0.58 -2.46
N TYR A 205 3.27 -1.07 -3.11
CA TYR A 205 3.81 -0.55 -4.37
C TYR A 205 3.45 -1.51 -5.50
N HIS A 206 2.49 -1.11 -6.33
CA HIS A 206 1.95 -1.92 -7.41
C HIS A 206 2.50 -1.45 -8.77
N PRO A 207 3.08 -2.34 -9.59
CA PRO A 207 3.42 -1.99 -10.96
C PRO A 207 2.16 -1.60 -11.73
N ALA A 208 2.28 -0.63 -12.62
CA ALA A 208 1.20 -0.13 -13.45
C ALA A 208 1.66 -0.01 -14.90
N GLY A 209 0.93 -0.64 -15.81
CA GLY A 209 1.12 -0.61 -17.26
C GLY A 209 0.25 0.45 -17.94
N ARG A 210 0.12 0.32 -19.27
CA ARG A 210 -0.70 1.21 -20.13
C ARG A 210 -2.20 0.98 -19.94
N SER A 211 -2.58 -0.22 -19.51
CA SER A 211 -3.95 -0.63 -19.28
C SER A 211 -4.06 -1.44 -17.98
N LEU A 212 -5.30 -1.68 -17.53
CA LEU A 212 -5.53 -2.57 -16.40
C LEU A 212 -5.10 -4.00 -16.72
N PHE A 213 -5.24 -4.47 -17.97
CA PHE A 213 -4.74 -5.78 -18.41
C PHE A 213 -3.23 -5.92 -18.14
N GLU A 214 -2.41 -4.99 -18.63
CA GLU A 214 -0.98 -4.99 -18.37
C GLU A 214 -0.67 -4.88 -16.87
N THR A 215 -1.36 -3.98 -16.18
CA THR A 215 -1.20 -3.76 -14.74
C THR A 215 -1.42 -5.05 -13.94
N LEU A 216 -2.46 -5.82 -14.27
CA LEU A 216 -2.75 -7.08 -13.59
C LEU A 216 -1.68 -8.14 -13.88
N LEU A 217 -1.23 -8.28 -15.13
CA LEU A 217 -0.17 -9.23 -15.50
C LEU A 217 1.17 -8.88 -14.84
N LEU A 218 1.53 -7.58 -14.80
CA LEU A 218 2.73 -7.10 -14.13
C LEU A 218 2.66 -7.28 -12.60
N GLY A 219 1.46 -7.30 -12.03
CA GLY A 219 1.20 -7.50 -10.61
C GLY A 219 1.11 -8.95 -10.15
N ILE A 220 1.28 -9.94 -11.02
CA ILE A 220 1.33 -11.37 -10.64
C ILE A 220 2.76 -11.72 -10.24
N PRO A 221 3.02 -12.15 -8.99
CA PRO A 221 4.36 -12.55 -8.58
C PRO A 221 4.75 -13.92 -9.17
N ALA A 222 6.05 -14.12 -9.43
CA ALA A 222 6.58 -15.39 -9.94
C ALA A 222 6.35 -16.54 -8.95
N PRO A 223 5.99 -17.75 -9.41
CA PRO A 223 5.70 -18.90 -8.52
C PRO A 223 6.91 -19.37 -7.70
N GLY A 224 8.12 -19.13 -8.15
CA GLY A 224 9.36 -19.48 -7.44
C GLY A 224 9.73 -18.54 -6.28
N THR A 225 8.96 -17.48 -6.05
CA THR A 225 9.24 -16.49 -4.99
C THR A 225 9.04 -17.05 -3.58
N TRP A 226 8.19 -18.07 -3.41
CA TRP A 226 7.91 -18.69 -2.12
C TRP A 226 8.60 -20.04 -1.96
N PRO A 227 9.10 -20.36 -0.74
CA PRO A 227 9.64 -21.68 -0.47
C PRO A 227 8.52 -22.70 -0.68
N ARG A 228 8.73 -23.65 -1.57
CA ARG A 228 7.84 -24.80 -1.67
C ARG A 228 7.84 -25.51 -0.31
N PRO A 229 6.65 -25.91 0.22
CA PRO A 229 6.61 -26.67 1.46
C PRO A 229 7.60 -27.81 1.37
N GLY A 230 8.55 -27.87 2.30
CA GLY A 230 9.60 -28.87 2.30
C GLY A 230 9.00 -30.28 2.25
N ARG A 231 9.67 -31.20 1.57
CA ARG A 231 9.33 -32.64 1.46
C ARG A 231 9.27 -33.40 2.80
N SER A 232 9.27 -32.72 3.93
CA SER A 232 9.35 -33.28 5.28
C SER A 232 7.99 -33.59 5.95
N GLY A 233 6.88 -33.41 5.25
CA GLY A 233 5.54 -33.85 5.69
C GLY A 233 5.10 -35.12 4.95
N PRO A 234 4.07 -35.86 5.44
CA PRO A 234 3.48 -36.98 4.72
C PRO A 234 3.12 -36.55 3.28
N VAL A 235 3.51 -37.33 2.29
CA VAL A 235 3.21 -37.12 0.88
C VAL A 235 1.69 -36.95 0.75
N GLY A 236 1.23 -35.76 0.31
CA GLY A 236 -0.20 -35.47 0.05
C GLY A 236 -0.84 -34.38 0.92
N THR A 237 -0.14 -33.73 1.87
CA THR A 237 -0.75 -32.79 2.83
C THR A 237 -0.30 -31.32 2.68
N ALA A 238 0.49 -30.96 1.68
CA ALA A 238 0.76 -29.55 1.42
C ALA A 238 -0.52 -28.87 0.88
N PRO A 239 -0.98 -27.75 1.49
CA PRO A 239 -2.14 -27.04 0.96
C PRO A 239 -1.84 -26.58 -0.48
N ALA A 240 -2.79 -26.79 -1.38
CA ALA A 240 -2.71 -26.27 -2.74
C ALA A 240 -2.73 -24.73 -2.69
N ASP A 241 -1.96 -24.07 -3.56
CA ASP A 241 -2.06 -22.64 -3.73
C ASP A 241 -3.42 -22.27 -4.31
N SER A 242 -4.25 -21.57 -3.53
CA SER A 242 -5.64 -21.28 -3.89
C SER A 242 -6.11 -19.96 -3.27
N CYS A 243 -7.11 -19.35 -3.86
CA CYS A 243 -7.79 -18.19 -3.27
C CYS A 243 -8.81 -18.63 -2.20
N PRO A 244 -9.15 -17.75 -1.24
CA PRO A 244 -10.13 -18.09 -0.18
C PRO A 244 -11.52 -18.50 -0.71
N TRP A 245 -11.97 -17.91 -1.82
CA TRP A 245 -13.27 -18.21 -2.44
C TRP A 245 -13.27 -19.51 -3.26
N GLU A 246 -12.12 -20.08 -3.56
CA GLU A 246 -11.98 -21.35 -4.29
C GLU A 246 -12.07 -22.57 -3.36
N ARG A 247 -11.89 -22.38 -2.07
CA ARG A 247 -11.82 -23.48 -1.10
C ARG A 247 -13.19 -24.05 -0.77
N GLU A 248 -13.25 -25.36 -0.65
CA GLU A 248 -14.43 -26.07 -0.18
C GLU A 248 -14.77 -25.72 1.28
N GLU A 249 -13.77 -25.69 2.15
CA GLU A 249 -13.93 -25.47 3.58
C GLU A 249 -13.29 -24.16 4.04
N LEU A 250 -13.91 -23.55 5.05
CA LEU A 250 -13.32 -22.41 5.75
C LEU A 250 -12.23 -22.90 6.71
N PRO A 251 -11.11 -22.17 6.85
CA PRO A 251 -10.05 -22.54 7.76
C PRO A 251 -10.53 -22.59 9.20
N ASP A 252 -9.95 -23.49 10.03
CA ASP A 252 -10.21 -23.51 11.46
C ASP A 252 -9.60 -22.29 12.14
N PRO A 253 -10.39 -21.44 12.84
CA PRO A 253 -9.89 -20.26 13.50
C PRO A 253 -8.92 -20.52 14.65
N LEU A 254 -8.92 -21.75 15.21
CA LEU A 254 -8.04 -22.15 16.31
C LEU A 254 -6.77 -22.87 15.83
N ALA A 255 -6.73 -23.29 14.57
CA ALA A 255 -5.52 -23.84 13.97
C ALA A 255 -4.53 -22.73 13.57
N PRO A 256 -3.22 -23.04 13.51
CA PRO A 256 -2.25 -22.11 12.94
C PRO A 256 -2.63 -21.75 11.50
N PRO A 257 -2.66 -20.45 11.16
CA PRO A 257 -2.95 -20.04 9.80
C PRO A 257 -1.85 -20.47 8.84
N SER A 258 -2.22 -20.88 7.63
CA SER A 258 -1.27 -21.25 6.59
C SER A 258 -0.39 -20.07 6.19
N GLY A 259 0.89 -20.33 5.93
CA GLY A 259 1.78 -19.39 5.25
C GLY A 259 1.45 -19.29 3.76
N ALA A 260 2.07 -18.34 3.08
CA ALA A 260 2.01 -18.25 1.62
C ALA A 260 2.77 -19.44 1.00
N VAL A 261 2.11 -20.19 0.12
CA VAL A 261 2.69 -21.35 -0.58
C VAL A 261 2.85 -21.10 -2.08
N GLY A 262 2.29 -20.03 -2.59
CA GLY A 262 2.36 -19.59 -3.97
C GLY A 262 1.76 -18.19 -4.17
N PRO A 263 1.66 -17.72 -5.42
CA PRO A 263 1.17 -16.38 -5.74
C PRO A 263 -0.26 -16.12 -5.25
N LEU A 264 -1.15 -17.10 -5.33
CA LEU A 264 -2.56 -16.90 -4.99
C LEU A 264 -2.75 -16.70 -3.48
N SER A 265 -2.19 -17.59 -2.66
CA SER A 265 -2.24 -17.49 -1.20
C SER A 265 -1.47 -16.29 -0.66
N ALA A 266 -0.36 -15.91 -1.31
CA ALA A 266 0.38 -14.70 -0.95
C ALA A 266 -0.44 -13.42 -1.17
N LEU A 267 -1.20 -13.36 -2.24
CA LEU A 267 -2.01 -12.20 -2.59
C LEU A 267 -3.31 -12.12 -1.79
N THR A 268 -3.95 -13.25 -1.48
CA THR A 268 -5.35 -13.25 -1.02
C THR A 268 -5.58 -13.82 0.38
N GLU A 269 -4.68 -14.66 0.90
CA GLU A 269 -4.89 -15.33 2.19
C GLU A 269 -4.28 -14.61 3.40
N GLN A 270 -3.46 -13.60 3.18
CA GLN A 270 -2.75 -12.92 4.25
C GLN A 270 -3.65 -11.90 4.96
N TYR A 271 -4.76 -12.34 5.57
CA TYR A 271 -5.70 -11.51 6.34
C TYR A 271 -5.76 -11.96 7.81
N GLN A 272 -6.21 -11.05 8.69
CA GLN A 272 -6.28 -11.27 10.15
C GLN A 272 -7.68 -11.07 10.71
N HIS A 273 -8.59 -10.50 9.94
CA HIS A 273 -9.95 -10.18 10.37
C HIS A 273 -10.95 -11.15 9.73
N ALA A 274 -11.92 -11.60 10.50
CA ALA A 274 -13.12 -12.26 10.03
C ALA A 274 -14.27 -11.27 10.06
N ILE A 275 -15.00 -11.20 8.96
CA ILE A 275 -16.05 -10.21 8.74
C ILE A 275 -17.31 -10.92 8.26
N LEU A 276 -18.47 -10.43 8.68
CA LEU A 276 -19.76 -10.80 8.14
C LEU A 276 -20.61 -9.56 8.00
N LEU A 277 -21.07 -9.28 6.78
CA LEU A 277 -21.96 -8.17 6.46
C LEU A 277 -23.42 -8.57 6.66
N GLN A 278 -24.21 -7.66 7.19
CA GLN A 278 -25.65 -7.82 7.29
C GLN A 278 -26.34 -7.01 6.18
N PRO A 279 -26.92 -7.66 5.18
CA PRO A 279 -27.63 -6.94 4.12
C PRO A 279 -28.92 -6.29 4.65
N GLY A 280 -29.28 -5.17 4.07
CA GLY A 280 -30.61 -4.58 4.21
C GLY A 280 -31.69 -5.45 3.53
N PRO A 281 -32.98 -5.13 3.71
CA PRO A 281 -34.08 -5.89 3.12
C PRO A 281 -34.04 -5.94 1.59
N ASP A 282 -33.53 -4.91 0.97
CA ASP A 282 -33.35 -4.77 -0.48
C ASP A 282 -32.11 -5.48 -1.05
N ARG A 283 -31.19 -5.91 -0.18
CA ARG A 283 -29.86 -6.45 -0.53
C ARG A 283 -28.96 -5.53 -1.36
N GLU A 284 -29.38 -4.30 -1.57
CA GLU A 284 -28.60 -3.25 -2.24
C GLU A 284 -27.77 -2.45 -1.24
N SER A 285 -28.00 -2.67 0.05
CA SER A 285 -27.31 -1.99 1.14
C SER A 285 -26.86 -2.95 2.23
N VAL A 286 -25.88 -2.51 3.03
CA VAL A 286 -25.41 -3.15 4.25
C VAL A 286 -25.80 -2.27 5.43
N VAL A 287 -26.56 -2.83 6.37
CA VAL A 287 -27.10 -2.11 7.54
C VAL A 287 -26.29 -2.38 8.80
N ASP A 288 -25.52 -3.45 8.84
CA ASP A 288 -24.67 -3.81 9.99
C ASP A 288 -23.50 -4.69 9.55
N ALA A 289 -22.51 -4.87 10.42
CA ALA A 289 -21.39 -5.77 10.20
C ALA A 289 -20.93 -6.40 11.52
N THR A 290 -20.38 -7.60 11.44
CA THR A 290 -19.61 -8.21 12.51
C THR A 290 -18.15 -8.27 12.10
N ILE A 291 -17.25 -7.68 12.90
CA ILE A 291 -15.80 -7.64 12.64
C ILE A 291 -15.08 -8.19 13.87
N THR A 292 -14.32 -9.26 13.67
CA THR A 292 -13.62 -9.95 14.75
C THR A 292 -12.30 -10.58 14.24
N TRP A 293 -11.64 -11.35 15.05
CA TRP A 293 -10.43 -12.09 14.68
C TRP A 293 -10.73 -13.30 13.78
N ALA A 294 -9.88 -13.53 12.78
CA ALA A 294 -9.96 -14.70 11.91
C ALA A 294 -9.19 -15.89 12.49
N PHE A 295 -8.00 -15.64 13.04
CA PHE A 295 -7.12 -16.67 13.60
C PHE A 295 -6.62 -16.25 14.99
N ARG A 296 -6.38 -17.24 15.87
CA ARG A 296 -5.81 -16.99 17.21
C ARG A 296 -4.29 -16.96 17.21
N GLU A 297 -3.68 -17.75 16.37
CA GLU A 297 -2.23 -17.79 16.23
C GLU A 297 -1.76 -16.77 15.18
N ASN A 298 -0.53 -16.30 15.35
CA ASN A 298 0.10 -15.42 14.38
C ASN A 298 0.44 -16.21 13.11
N ARG A 299 0.32 -15.58 11.98
CA ARG A 299 0.79 -16.16 10.71
C ARG A 299 2.31 -16.31 10.73
N PRO A 300 2.84 -17.35 10.03
CA PRO A 300 4.26 -17.42 9.73
C PRO A 300 4.75 -16.14 9.07
N PRO A 301 5.99 -15.69 9.32
CA PRO A 301 6.58 -14.56 8.63
C PRO A 301 6.49 -14.74 7.12
N HIS A 302 6.09 -13.71 6.43
CA HIS A 302 5.89 -13.70 4.98
C HIS A 302 6.45 -12.39 4.41
N THR A 303 7.23 -12.50 3.34
CA THR A 303 7.71 -11.34 2.58
C THR A 303 6.69 -10.99 1.52
N ASP A 304 5.89 -9.97 1.79
CA ASP A 304 4.89 -9.50 0.85
C ASP A 304 5.56 -8.91 -0.39
N PRO A 305 5.15 -9.28 -1.63
CA PRO A 305 5.83 -8.90 -2.86
C PRO A 305 5.71 -7.42 -3.21
N PHE A 306 4.77 -6.69 -2.64
CA PHE A 306 4.53 -5.28 -2.95
C PHE A 306 5.08 -4.30 -1.92
N LEU A 307 5.79 -4.77 -0.88
CA LEU A 307 6.30 -3.92 0.18
C LEU A 307 7.80 -3.66 0.01
N ILE A 308 8.24 -2.46 0.40
CA ILE A 308 9.64 -2.17 0.64
C ILE A 308 10.00 -2.72 2.02
N TRP A 309 11.11 -3.47 2.08
CA TRP A 309 11.61 -4.07 3.31
C TRP A 309 12.90 -3.39 3.73
N ASP A 310 12.91 -2.75 4.88
CA ASP A 310 14.10 -2.16 5.48
C ASP A 310 14.72 -3.14 6.47
N GLU A 311 16.05 -3.22 6.48
CA GLU A 311 16.78 -4.05 7.42
C GLU A 311 17.03 -3.28 8.72
N THR A 312 16.66 -3.88 9.83
CA THR A 312 16.91 -3.33 11.16
C THR A 312 18.35 -3.63 11.59
N LYS A 313 18.83 -2.98 12.64
CA LYS A 313 20.21 -3.13 13.12
C LYS A 313 20.61 -4.55 13.54
N ASP A 314 19.63 -5.39 13.82
CA ASP A 314 19.79 -6.81 14.18
C ASP A 314 19.62 -7.75 12.97
N GLY A 315 19.55 -7.20 11.74
CA GLY A 315 19.42 -7.97 10.50
C GLY A 315 18.00 -8.43 10.20
N THR A 316 17.01 -8.03 10.98
CA THR A 316 15.61 -8.40 10.73
C THR A 316 14.99 -7.50 9.65
N LEU A 317 14.28 -8.09 8.68
CA LEU A 317 13.53 -7.34 7.68
C LEU A 317 12.20 -6.86 8.28
N ARG A 318 11.91 -5.58 8.11
CA ARG A 318 10.65 -4.95 8.50
C ARG A 318 10.07 -4.19 7.32
N ALA A 319 8.75 -4.35 7.09
CA ALA A 319 8.07 -3.53 6.10
C ALA A 319 8.19 -2.05 6.47
N ARG A 320 8.48 -1.21 5.47
CA ARG A 320 8.58 0.24 5.65
C ARG A 320 7.25 0.82 6.10
N ASP A 321 7.26 1.58 7.19
CA ASP A 321 6.07 2.28 7.66
C ASP A 321 5.70 3.41 6.67
N ALA A 322 4.40 3.62 6.48
CA ALA A 322 3.89 4.79 5.77
C ALA A 322 4.06 6.05 6.61
N GLU A 323 4.45 7.14 5.97
CA GLU A 323 4.62 8.46 6.60
C GLU A 323 3.87 9.50 5.77
N ALA A 324 2.89 10.21 6.37
CA ALA A 324 2.05 11.21 5.70
C ALA A 324 2.84 12.35 5.04
N GLU A 325 4.02 12.66 5.62
CA GLU A 325 4.88 13.76 5.17
C GLU A 325 5.98 13.31 4.18
N ARG A 326 5.92 12.05 3.72
CA ARG A 326 6.91 11.45 2.83
C ARG A 326 6.33 11.25 1.43
N SER A 327 6.67 12.12 0.50
CA SER A 327 6.31 11.98 -0.92
C SER A 327 6.99 10.76 -1.56
N LEU A 328 6.34 10.17 -2.58
CA LEU A 328 6.77 8.94 -3.24
C LEU A 328 8.18 9.01 -3.85
N TRP A 329 8.62 10.18 -4.34
CA TRP A 329 9.96 10.34 -4.90
C TRP A 329 11.08 9.98 -3.90
N ARG A 330 10.81 10.13 -2.59
CA ARG A 330 11.75 9.77 -1.52
C ARG A 330 11.88 8.26 -1.30
N ASP A 331 11.05 7.46 -1.96
CA ASP A 331 11.14 6.00 -1.98
C ASP A 331 11.66 5.46 -3.31
N LEU A 332 11.90 6.34 -4.29
CA LEU A 332 12.22 5.95 -5.66
C LEU A 332 13.50 5.08 -5.74
N ASP A 333 14.55 5.43 -5.00
CA ASP A 333 15.77 4.62 -4.91
C ASP A 333 15.51 3.21 -4.36
N ALA A 334 14.55 3.08 -3.43
CA ALA A 334 14.15 1.79 -2.88
C ALA A 334 13.32 0.95 -3.85
N LEU A 335 12.73 1.56 -4.87
CA LEU A 335 11.98 0.86 -5.91
C LEU A 335 12.88 0.39 -7.06
N VAL A 336 13.91 1.18 -7.41
CA VAL A 336 14.69 0.95 -8.63
C VAL A 336 16.02 0.23 -8.40
N LEU A 337 16.68 0.41 -7.26
CA LEU A 337 17.97 -0.21 -6.98
C LEU A 337 17.83 -1.71 -6.68
N MET A 338 18.56 -2.54 -7.41
CA MET A 338 18.63 -3.98 -7.19
C MET A 338 19.45 -4.30 -5.94
N ASN A 339 20.57 -3.61 -5.76
CA ASN A 339 21.47 -3.82 -4.64
C ASN A 339 21.48 -2.59 -3.72
N ARG A 340 20.76 -2.69 -2.62
CA ARG A 340 20.73 -1.65 -1.57
C ARG A 340 21.76 -1.89 -0.45
N GLY A 341 22.55 -2.95 -0.58
CA GLY A 341 23.44 -3.41 0.50
C GLY A 341 22.62 -3.77 1.76
N ASP A 342 23.12 -3.37 2.93
CA ASP A 342 22.45 -3.59 4.23
C ASP A 342 21.24 -2.66 4.45
N SER A 343 20.80 -1.91 3.43
CA SER A 343 19.69 -0.94 3.56
C SER A 343 18.30 -1.57 3.41
N GLY A 344 18.21 -2.85 3.03
CA GLY A 344 16.95 -3.56 2.84
C GLY A 344 16.70 -4.00 1.40
N LYS A 345 15.44 -4.36 1.09
CA LYS A 345 15.05 -4.96 -0.19
C LYS A 345 13.95 -4.16 -0.85
N ARG A 346 14.03 -4.02 -2.17
CA ARG A 346 12.94 -3.49 -2.98
C ARG A 346 11.74 -4.44 -2.97
N PRO A 347 10.53 -4.00 -3.39
CA PRO A 347 9.40 -4.88 -3.58
C PRO A 347 9.76 -6.02 -4.56
N LEU A 348 9.55 -7.27 -4.15
CA LEU A 348 9.89 -8.46 -4.95
C LEU A 348 9.20 -8.47 -6.32
N ILE A 349 8.01 -7.87 -6.42
CA ILE A 349 7.27 -7.79 -7.67
C ILE A 349 8.06 -7.05 -8.77
N LEU A 350 8.99 -6.18 -8.41
CA LEU A 350 9.80 -5.43 -9.36
C LEU A 350 11.02 -6.22 -9.87
N ASP A 351 11.36 -7.36 -9.27
CA ASP A 351 12.54 -8.15 -9.66
C ASP A 351 12.39 -8.76 -11.06
N GLY A 352 11.18 -9.06 -11.49
CA GLY A 352 10.89 -9.58 -12.84
C GLY A 352 10.49 -8.52 -13.87
N LEU A 353 10.72 -7.22 -13.60
CA LEU A 353 10.27 -6.11 -14.45
C LEU A 353 11.44 -5.27 -14.98
N VAL A 354 12.52 -5.92 -15.38
CA VAL A 354 13.69 -5.26 -15.97
C VAL A 354 13.71 -5.44 -17.50
N GLY A 355 14.56 -4.67 -18.19
CA GLY A 355 14.67 -4.73 -19.64
C GLY A 355 14.92 -6.16 -20.16
N GLY A 356 14.22 -6.53 -21.23
CA GLY A 356 14.27 -7.89 -21.82
C GLY A 356 13.36 -8.94 -21.17
N GLN A 357 12.85 -8.69 -19.96
CA GLN A 357 11.94 -9.62 -19.26
C GLN A 357 10.46 -9.32 -19.51
N ILE A 358 10.16 -8.17 -20.03
CA ILE A 358 8.82 -7.75 -20.49
C ILE A 358 8.98 -7.02 -21.84
N PRO A 359 7.92 -6.99 -22.68
CA PRO A 359 7.97 -6.30 -23.97
C PRO A 359 8.34 -4.82 -23.80
N GLU A 360 9.11 -4.29 -24.76
CA GLU A 360 9.64 -2.93 -24.75
C GLU A 360 8.54 -1.87 -24.54
N ALA A 361 7.38 -2.04 -25.16
CA ALA A 361 6.27 -1.10 -25.03
C ALA A 361 5.69 -1.06 -23.60
N ALA A 362 5.61 -2.21 -22.92
CA ALA A 362 5.19 -2.30 -21.53
C ALA A 362 6.29 -1.76 -20.59
N PHE A 363 7.56 -2.06 -20.86
CA PHE A 363 8.69 -1.57 -20.09
C PHE A 363 8.82 -0.06 -20.11
N ARG A 364 8.71 0.58 -21.30
CA ARG A 364 8.78 2.05 -21.42
C ARG A 364 7.67 2.78 -20.69
N SER A 365 6.52 2.17 -20.53
CA SER A 365 5.37 2.77 -19.86
C SER A 365 5.27 2.40 -18.37
N LEU A 366 6.11 1.48 -17.88
CA LEU A 366 6.06 0.95 -16.53
C LEU A 366 6.15 2.05 -15.48
N ARG A 367 5.17 2.09 -14.59
CA ARG A 367 5.08 2.98 -13.43
C ARG A 367 4.87 2.15 -12.18
N VAL A 368 4.97 2.79 -11.02
CA VAL A 368 4.58 2.19 -9.74
C VAL A 368 3.54 3.08 -9.08
N SER A 369 2.41 2.48 -8.71
CA SER A 369 1.38 3.12 -7.90
C SER A 369 1.51 2.66 -6.45
N ALA A 370 1.53 3.60 -5.52
CA ALA A 370 1.64 3.34 -4.08
C ALA A 370 0.32 3.65 -3.38
N TYR A 371 -0.13 2.72 -2.53
CA TYR A 371 -1.38 2.83 -1.78
C TYR A 371 -1.19 2.46 -0.32
N GLY A 372 -1.84 3.18 0.59
CA GLY A 372 -1.84 2.90 2.02
C GLY A 372 -2.32 4.08 2.84
N PHE A 373 -1.95 4.12 4.10
CA PHE A 373 -2.19 5.27 4.96
C PHE A 373 -1.18 5.34 6.11
N ASP A 374 -0.88 6.57 6.54
CA ASP A 374 -0.14 6.83 7.77
C ASP A 374 -1.08 6.77 8.97
N GLN A 375 -0.63 6.15 10.03
CA GLN A 375 -1.41 5.89 11.23
C GLN A 375 -0.76 6.52 12.47
N ASP A 376 -1.53 7.32 13.19
CA ASP A 376 -1.14 7.80 14.53
C ASP A 376 -1.59 6.77 15.58
N ARG A 377 -0.62 6.05 16.17
CA ARG A 377 -0.86 4.95 17.13
C ARG A 377 -1.63 3.79 16.49
N GLN A 378 -2.39 3.02 17.29
CA GLN A 378 -3.03 1.78 16.82
C GLN A 378 -4.39 1.99 16.14
N THR A 379 -5.06 3.11 16.36
CA THR A 379 -6.49 3.27 16.03
C THR A 379 -6.84 4.55 15.29
N ARG A 380 -5.90 5.49 15.10
CA ARG A 380 -6.18 6.76 14.43
C ARG A 380 -5.48 6.81 13.10
N ASP A 381 -6.26 6.91 12.05
CA ASP A 381 -5.75 7.14 10.71
C ASP A 381 -5.45 8.65 10.56
N ARG A 382 -4.30 8.98 10.01
CA ARG A 382 -3.88 10.36 9.79
C ARG A 382 -4.17 10.80 8.37
N THR A 383 -3.59 10.12 7.41
CA THR A 383 -3.66 10.52 6.00
C THR A 383 -3.66 9.29 5.10
N TYR A 384 -4.61 9.22 4.20
CA TYR A 384 -4.61 8.24 3.12
C TYR A 384 -3.60 8.65 2.05
N PHE A 385 -2.86 7.67 1.53
CA PHE A 385 -1.81 7.87 0.55
C PHE A 385 -2.16 7.14 -0.75
N SER A 386 -2.15 7.91 -1.85
CA SER A 386 -2.24 7.39 -3.22
C SER A 386 -1.37 8.26 -4.12
N ALA A 387 -0.35 7.66 -4.71
CA ALA A 387 0.56 8.34 -5.62
C ALA A 387 1.06 7.39 -6.71
N SER A 388 1.54 7.94 -7.81
CA SER A 388 2.15 7.17 -8.89
C SER A 388 3.45 7.82 -9.33
N THR A 389 4.45 7.01 -9.68
CA THR A 389 5.70 7.49 -10.25
C THR A 389 5.50 7.93 -11.72
N PRO A 390 6.40 8.71 -12.30
CA PRO A 390 6.57 8.75 -13.75
C PRO A 390 7.03 7.37 -14.28
N PRO A 391 7.14 7.17 -15.61
CA PRO A 391 7.72 5.94 -16.17
C PRO A 391 9.14 5.69 -15.62
N LEU A 392 9.42 4.44 -15.21
CA LEU A 392 10.66 4.07 -14.52
C LEU A 392 11.70 3.40 -15.44
N PHE A 393 11.40 3.22 -16.74
CA PHE A 393 12.23 2.45 -17.65
C PHE A 393 13.71 2.88 -17.65
N ALA A 394 13.97 4.19 -17.69
CA ALA A 394 15.33 4.73 -17.69
C ALA A 394 16.12 4.43 -16.40
N LEU A 395 15.43 4.16 -15.30
CA LEU A 395 16.01 3.83 -14.00
C LEU A 395 16.20 2.31 -13.81
N LEU A 396 15.39 1.50 -14.52
CA LEU A 396 15.41 0.05 -14.44
C LEU A 396 16.26 -0.60 -15.56
N GLU A 397 16.67 0.19 -16.56
CA GLU A 397 17.52 -0.28 -17.63
C GLU A 397 18.92 -0.58 -17.07
N THR A 398 19.30 -1.85 -17.06
CA THR A 398 20.62 -2.30 -16.59
C THR A 398 21.54 -2.52 -17.78
N SER A 399 22.83 -2.15 -17.66
CA SER A 399 23.85 -2.62 -18.58
C SER A 399 24.35 -4.00 -18.10
N GLU A 400 24.56 -4.94 -19.01
CA GLU A 400 24.99 -6.32 -18.68
C GLU A 400 26.28 -6.40 -17.85
N GLU A 401 27.09 -5.33 -17.81
CA GLU A 401 28.41 -5.29 -17.16
C GLU A 401 28.47 -4.53 -15.82
N ALA A 402 27.46 -3.71 -15.44
CA ALA A 402 27.68 -2.67 -14.42
C ALA A 402 26.82 -2.74 -13.15
N GLY A 403 25.89 -3.67 -13.01
CA GLY A 403 24.99 -3.66 -11.84
C GLY A 403 23.93 -2.55 -11.90
N ASP A 404 23.76 -1.79 -10.82
CA ASP A 404 22.75 -0.70 -10.76
C ASP A 404 23.07 0.42 -11.76
N ASN A 405 22.04 0.91 -12.43
CA ASN A 405 22.09 2.00 -13.41
C ASN A 405 22.64 3.29 -12.77
N VAL A 406 23.50 4.03 -13.49
CA VAL A 406 24.11 5.28 -13.01
C VAL A 406 23.04 6.32 -12.61
N LEU A 407 21.95 6.42 -13.37
CA LEU A 407 20.85 7.31 -13.06
C LEU A 407 20.12 6.89 -11.78
N ALA A 408 19.94 5.59 -11.55
CA ALA A 408 19.35 5.07 -10.32
C ALA A 408 20.24 5.33 -9.09
N LEU A 409 21.55 5.26 -9.24
CA LEU A 409 22.49 5.69 -8.19
C LEU A 409 22.39 7.20 -7.93
N GLY A 410 22.28 8.01 -8.98
CA GLY A 410 22.02 9.46 -8.88
C GLY A 410 20.73 9.79 -8.13
N VAL A 411 19.65 9.03 -8.35
CA VAL A 411 18.40 9.14 -7.59
C VAL A 411 18.63 8.94 -6.09
N LYS A 412 19.42 7.92 -5.71
CA LYS A 412 19.80 7.68 -4.31
C LYS A 412 20.58 8.85 -3.74
N GLU A 413 21.60 9.33 -4.44
CA GLU A 413 22.40 10.47 -4.02
C GLU A 413 21.57 11.74 -3.87
N GLY A 414 20.66 12.03 -4.81
CA GLY A 414 19.74 13.16 -4.77
C GLY A 414 18.82 13.10 -3.55
N ARG A 415 18.20 11.95 -3.29
CA ARG A 415 17.36 11.75 -2.11
C ARG A 415 18.15 11.94 -0.81
N GLU A 416 19.33 11.31 -0.69
CA GLU A 416 20.17 11.43 0.50
C GLU A 416 20.65 12.87 0.73
N ALA A 417 20.98 13.57 -0.33
CA ALA A 417 21.34 14.98 -0.29
C ALA A 417 20.19 15.86 0.21
N ALA A 418 18.98 15.65 -0.30
CA ALA A 418 17.79 16.39 0.11
C ALA A 418 17.46 16.12 1.60
N GLU A 419 17.47 14.87 2.03
CA GLU A 419 17.21 14.51 3.43
C GLU A 419 18.28 15.10 4.38
N LYS A 420 19.54 15.05 3.98
CA LYS A 420 20.65 15.65 4.75
C LYS A 420 20.52 17.16 4.87
N ALA A 421 20.09 17.84 3.80
CA ALA A 421 19.87 19.28 3.80
C ALA A 421 18.69 19.65 4.73
N ALA A 422 17.57 18.93 4.64
CA ALA A 422 16.42 19.10 5.52
C ALA A 422 16.80 18.91 7.01
N GLN A 423 17.48 17.81 7.34
CA GLN A 423 17.91 17.52 8.71
C GLN A 423 18.87 18.61 9.27
N ARG A 424 19.78 19.09 8.43
CA ARG A 424 20.71 20.14 8.82
C ARG A 424 20.03 21.48 9.05
N MET A 425 19.07 21.83 8.17
CA MET A 425 18.24 23.03 8.32
C MET A 425 17.38 22.96 9.58
N GLU A 426 16.71 21.84 9.79
CA GLU A 426 15.88 21.62 10.98
C GLU A 426 16.69 21.76 12.27
N PHE A 427 17.87 21.15 12.33
CA PHE A 427 18.76 21.27 13.48
C PHE A 427 19.21 22.73 13.71
N ALA A 428 19.55 23.44 12.64
CA ALA A 428 19.95 24.85 12.71
C ALA A 428 18.81 25.73 13.22
N LEU A 429 17.57 25.52 12.73
CA LEU A 429 16.38 26.26 13.16
C LEU A 429 16.03 25.99 14.63
N ARG A 430 16.15 24.75 15.09
CA ARG A 430 15.98 24.40 16.51
C ARG A 430 17.01 25.10 17.38
N SER A 431 18.28 25.14 16.94
CA SER A 431 19.37 25.82 17.64
C SER A 431 19.14 27.34 17.70
N ALA A 432 18.77 27.95 16.56
CA ALA A 432 18.47 29.37 16.48
C ALA A 432 17.28 29.78 17.35
N TRP A 433 16.16 29.02 17.27
CA TRP A 433 14.99 29.26 18.09
C TRP A 433 15.32 29.27 19.58
N ARG A 434 16.10 28.29 20.02
CA ARG A 434 16.51 28.17 21.41
C ARG A 434 17.38 29.36 21.84
N SER A 435 18.41 29.69 21.05
CA SER A 435 19.26 30.86 21.33
C SER A 435 18.45 32.16 21.38
N TYR A 436 17.37 32.24 20.59
CA TYR A 436 16.47 33.38 20.60
C TYR A 436 15.55 33.40 21.83
N THR A 437 14.95 32.27 22.23
CA THR A 437 13.95 32.21 23.31
C THR A 437 14.54 31.99 24.70
N THR A 438 15.60 31.19 24.81
CA THR A 438 16.24 30.82 26.10
C THR A 438 17.77 31.01 26.07
N PRO A 439 18.28 32.25 25.90
CA PRO A 439 19.71 32.54 25.64
C PRO A 439 20.64 32.17 26.78
N PHE A 440 20.16 31.93 27.99
CA PHE A 440 20.94 31.62 29.19
C PHE A 440 20.84 30.14 29.60
N SER A 441 20.25 29.27 28.79
CA SER A 441 20.17 27.84 29.08
C SER A 441 21.40 27.13 28.51
N ASP A 442 22.13 26.40 29.37
CA ASP A 442 23.30 25.59 28.99
C ASP A 442 22.91 24.19 28.40
N ASP A 443 21.60 23.84 28.40
CA ASP A 443 21.18 22.57 27.88
C ASP A 443 21.43 22.45 26.37
N LYS A 444 21.98 21.38 25.87
CA LYS A 444 22.15 21.09 24.44
C LYS A 444 20.79 20.81 23.76
N PRO A 445 20.61 21.18 22.49
CA PRO A 445 19.39 20.83 21.75
C PRO A 445 19.14 19.33 21.86
N GLY A 446 18.00 18.94 22.43
CA GLY A 446 17.62 17.53 22.53
C GLY A 446 17.45 16.93 21.14
N ARG A 447 17.99 15.74 20.91
CA ARG A 447 17.83 14.97 19.67
C ARG A 447 16.36 14.60 19.36
N ASN A 448 15.48 14.65 20.37
CA ASN A 448 14.12 14.13 20.33
C ASN A 448 13.04 15.23 20.21
N GLY A 449 13.15 16.14 19.26
CA GLY A 449 12.01 16.92 18.76
C GLY A 449 11.36 17.95 19.71
N LYS A 450 11.67 17.95 21.01
CA LYS A 450 11.07 18.89 21.98
C LYS A 450 11.91 20.17 22.08
N GLY A 451 11.33 21.34 21.78
CA GLY A 451 11.94 22.64 22.04
C GLY A 451 12.35 23.49 20.83
N GLY A 452 11.97 23.12 19.59
CA GLY A 452 12.35 23.87 18.38
C GLY A 452 11.41 25.01 18.00
N GLY A 453 10.33 25.23 18.72
CA GLY A 453 9.30 26.23 18.36
C GLY A 453 8.66 25.96 16.99
N PRO A 454 8.03 26.95 16.37
CA PRO A 454 7.32 26.78 15.12
C PRO A 454 8.22 26.76 13.87
N TRP A 455 9.48 27.27 13.95
CA TRP A 455 10.33 27.46 12.79
C TRP A 455 10.63 26.18 12.01
N PRO A 456 10.98 25.03 12.64
CA PRO A 456 11.24 23.80 11.91
C PRO A 456 10.04 23.31 11.08
N GLY A 457 8.84 23.33 11.66
CA GLY A 457 7.63 22.90 10.97
C GLY A 457 7.31 23.76 9.75
N VAL A 458 7.38 25.09 9.91
CA VAL A 458 7.17 26.04 8.80
C VAL A 458 8.20 25.83 7.70
N ALA A 459 9.48 25.66 8.07
CA ALA A 459 10.55 25.46 7.11
C ALA A 459 10.43 24.14 6.35
N LEU A 460 10.12 23.03 7.04
CA LEU A 460 9.95 21.72 6.38
C LEU A 460 8.73 21.70 5.45
N ALA A 461 7.64 22.37 5.82
CA ALA A 461 6.47 22.52 4.95
C ALA A 461 6.77 23.28 3.65
N ALA A 462 7.68 24.27 3.69
CA ALA A 462 8.15 24.97 2.49
C ALA A 462 9.23 24.19 1.74
N TYR A 463 10.09 23.46 2.45
CA TYR A 463 11.23 22.78 1.88
C TYR A 463 10.84 21.58 1.01
N TRP A 464 9.98 20.69 1.49
CA TRP A 464 9.72 19.43 0.80
C TRP A 464 9.09 19.58 -0.58
N PRO A 465 8.09 20.47 -0.81
CA PRO A 465 7.56 20.71 -2.15
C PRO A 465 8.62 21.26 -3.12
N ALA A 466 9.43 22.25 -2.66
CA ALA A 466 10.49 22.82 -3.49
C ALA A 466 11.64 21.83 -3.75
N ALA A 467 11.93 20.94 -2.79
CA ALA A 467 12.90 19.87 -2.95
C ALA A 467 12.42 18.81 -3.95
N GLU A 468 11.12 18.50 -3.98
CA GLU A 468 10.51 17.60 -4.95
C GLU A 468 10.67 18.12 -6.38
N GLU A 469 10.31 19.40 -6.64
CA GLU A 469 10.51 20.03 -7.95
C GLU A 469 11.97 19.94 -8.40
N ARG A 470 12.90 20.29 -7.50
CA ARG A 470 14.34 20.27 -7.80
C ARG A 470 14.86 18.85 -8.04
N PHE A 471 14.31 17.87 -7.36
CA PHE A 471 14.64 16.46 -7.58
C PHE A 471 14.19 15.98 -8.96
N TRP A 472 12.97 16.33 -9.38
CA TRP A 472 12.47 15.96 -10.70
C TRP A 472 13.24 16.66 -11.82
N ASP A 473 13.62 17.94 -11.67
CA ASP A 473 14.49 18.65 -12.60
C ASP A 473 15.86 17.96 -12.77
N SER A 474 16.44 17.47 -11.65
CA SER A 474 17.69 16.73 -11.66
C SER A 474 17.55 15.37 -12.34
N LEU A 475 16.44 14.69 -12.15
CA LEU A 475 16.14 13.40 -12.80
C LEU A 475 15.94 13.59 -14.31
N ASP A 476 15.18 14.60 -14.74
CA ASP A 476 14.92 14.88 -16.14
C ASP A 476 16.20 15.28 -16.90
N SER A 477 17.11 15.99 -16.23
CA SER A 477 18.43 16.34 -16.80
C SER A 477 19.47 15.21 -16.68
N GLY A 478 19.20 14.17 -15.87
CA GLY A 478 20.13 13.08 -15.56
C GLY A 478 21.33 13.52 -14.72
N ASP A 479 21.29 14.70 -14.09
CA ASP A 479 22.42 15.28 -13.35
C ASP A 479 22.15 15.43 -11.86
N PHE A 480 22.83 14.62 -11.06
CA PHE A 480 22.86 14.67 -9.59
C PHE A 480 24.23 15.08 -9.04
N THR A 481 25.19 15.45 -9.89
CA THR A 481 26.59 15.72 -9.49
C THR A 481 26.71 16.75 -8.37
N HIS A 482 25.83 17.75 -8.36
CA HIS A 482 25.81 18.82 -7.39
C HIS A 482 24.61 18.78 -6.44
N ALA A 483 24.00 17.61 -6.23
CA ALA A 483 22.77 17.46 -5.46
C ALA A 483 22.90 18.06 -4.04
N LEU A 484 23.97 17.76 -3.29
CA LEU A 484 24.13 18.25 -1.92
C LEU A 484 24.21 19.80 -1.86
N SER A 485 24.92 20.45 -2.76
CA SER A 485 25.02 21.91 -2.79
C SER A 485 23.73 22.56 -3.29
N SER A 486 23.02 21.90 -4.22
CA SER A 486 21.74 22.34 -4.73
C SER A 486 20.65 22.35 -3.65
N PHE A 487 20.45 21.23 -2.97
CA PHE A 487 19.51 21.14 -1.83
C PHE A 487 19.97 21.95 -0.62
N GLY A 488 21.27 22.09 -0.41
CA GLY A 488 21.86 22.95 0.63
C GLY A 488 21.54 24.43 0.42
N ARG A 489 21.57 24.93 -0.83
CA ARG A 489 21.14 26.30 -1.16
C ARG A 489 19.66 26.51 -0.86
N LEU A 490 18.81 25.60 -1.30
CA LEU A 490 17.38 25.64 -0.99
C LEU A 490 17.12 25.71 0.52
N ALA A 491 17.80 24.83 1.29
CA ALA A 491 17.68 24.80 2.74
C ALA A 491 18.16 26.13 3.37
N LEU A 492 19.21 26.75 2.84
CA LEU A 492 19.72 28.05 3.34
C LEU A 492 18.76 29.20 3.02
N GLU A 493 18.18 29.23 1.83
CA GLU A 493 17.18 30.22 1.42
C GLU A 493 15.96 30.18 2.35
N ILE A 494 15.42 28.98 2.61
CA ILE A 494 14.27 28.78 3.49
C ILE A 494 14.64 29.11 4.95
N TYR A 495 15.82 28.72 5.42
CA TYR A 495 16.32 29.11 6.72
C TYR A 495 16.35 30.64 6.90
N ASP A 496 16.89 31.33 5.90
CA ASP A 496 16.99 32.79 5.88
C ASP A 496 15.61 33.46 5.85
N GLU A 497 14.65 32.90 5.14
CA GLU A 497 13.27 33.39 5.08
C GLU A 497 12.54 33.23 6.41
N VAL A 498 12.55 32.02 6.99
CA VAL A 498 11.86 31.72 8.26
C VAL A 498 12.43 32.52 9.43
N THR A 499 13.74 32.80 9.42
CA THR A 499 14.39 33.54 10.50
C THR A 499 14.42 35.07 10.26
N ARG A 500 14.04 35.56 9.07
CA ARG A 500 14.05 36.99 8.72
C ARG A 500 13.27 37.89 9.67
N PRO A 501 12.09 37.52 10.18
CA PRO A 501 11.30 38.39 11.05
C PRO A 501 12.03 38.82 12.33
N VAL A 502 12.94 37.98 12.86
CA VAL A 502 13.66 38.28 14.11
C VAL A 502 15.02 38.94 13.86
N ALA A 503 15.48 39.04 12.62
CA ALA A 503 16.78 39.59 12.25
C ALA A 503 16.92 41.08 12.58
N SER A 504 15.82 41.82 12.74
CA SER A 504 15.82 43.24 13.12
C SER A 504 16.22 43.52 14.58
N THR A 505 16.24 42.48 15.41
CA THR A 505 16.63 42.61 16.81
C THR A 505 18.05 42.08 17.04
N PRO A 506 18.91 42.70 17.91
CA PRO A 506 20.25 42.19 18.16
C PRO A 506 20.30 40.74 18.61
N ARG A 507 19.32 40.33 19.42
CA ARG A 507 19.20 38.95 19.93
C ARG A 507 18.82 37.99 18.80
N GLY A 508 17.84 38.36 17.94
CA GLY A 508 17.43 37.54 16.81
C GLY A 508 18.53 37.43 15.76
N ALA A 509 19.24 38.54 15.44
CA ALA A 509 20.37 38.53 14.53
C ALA A 509 21.48 37.59 15.04
N LYS A 510 21.85 37.67 16.34
CA LYS A 510 22.85 36.78 16.93
C LYS A 510 22.41 35.30 16.86
N ALA A 511 21.16 35.00 17.21
CA ALA A 511 20.63 33.62 17.17
C ALA A 511 20.60 33.06 15.74
N ARG A 512 20.16 33.86 14.77
CA ARG A 512 20.15 33.54 13.35
C ARG A 512 21.54 33.25 12.82
N GLU A 513 22.48 34.20 12.96
CA GLU A 513 23.82 34.06 12.38
C GLU A 513 24.64 32.97 13.09
N GLY A 514 24.43 32.74 14.39
CA GLY A 514 25.10 31.69 15.15
C GLY A 514 24.74 30.26 14.63
N ALA A 515 23.54 30.04 14.09
CA ALA A 515 23.16 28.76 13.56
C ALA A 515 23.24 28.66 12.02
N ARG A 516 23.24 29.78 11.30
CA ARG A 516 23.29 29.85 9.83
C ARG A 516 24.44 29.09 9.21
N GLY A 517 25.62 29.16 9.87
CA GLY A 517 26.85 28.47 9.45
C GLY A 517 26.67 26.94 9.36
N LEU A 518 25.76 26.36 10.15
CA LEU A 518 25.48 24.92 10.12
C LEU A 518 24.85 24.51 8.76
N VAL A 519 23.94 25.32 8.22
CA VAL A 519 23.33 25.05 6.90
C VAL A 519 24.32 25.40 5.78
N ARG A 520 25.03 26.53 5.91
CA ARG A 520 26.02 26.96 4.92
C ARG A 520 27.14 25.94 4.69
N SER A 521 27.54 25.19 5.74
CA SER A 521 28.56 24.14 5.62
C SER A 521 28.23 23.02 4.62
N LEU A 522 27.00 22.91 4.15
CA LEU A 522 26.60 21.98 3.07
C LEU A 522 27.12 22.43 1.70
N LEU A 523 27.33 23.75 1.53
CA LEU A 523 27.82 24.32 0.28
C LEU A 523 29.33 24.15 0.12
N ASP A 524 30.06 24.13 1.23
CA ASP A 524 31.54 24.09 1.25
C ASP A 524 32.08 22.66 0.99
N ARG A 525 31.22 21.62 1.09
CA ARG A 525 31.61 20.20 0.93
C ARG A 525 31.51 19.67 -0.50
N SER A 526 31.06 20.47 -1.46
CA SER A 526 30.94 20.07 -2.87
C SER A 526 32.26 20.22 -3.67
N THR A 527 33.35 20.58 -3.02
CA THR A 527 34.68 20.82 -3.65
C THR A 527 35.76 19.81 -3.25
N SER A 528 35.34 18.68 -2.66
CA SER A 528 36.31 17.60 -2.27
C SER A 528 35.98 16.32 -3.00
#